data_b8d1e60356d1d5180b104808be3d3efb
#
_entry.id   b8d1e60356d1d5180b104808be3d3efb
#
_cell.length_a   1.000
_cell.length_b   1.000
_cell.length_c   1.000
_cell.angle_alpha   90.00
_cell.angle_beta   90.00
_cell.angle_gamma   90.00
#
_symmetry.space_group_name_H-M   'P 1'
#
loop_
_entity.id
_entity.type
_entity.pdbx_description
1 polymer ?
#
loop_
_entity_poly.entity_id
_entity_poly.type
_entity_poly.pdbx_seq_one_letter_code
_entity_poly.pdbx_strand_id
1 'polypeptide(L)'
;MKKVILLAAALFVVVASFAQNEYNYQKRSLFEQLPIRGNDIVFLGNSITDGCEWAELFNNRHIKNRGISGDRSGWLLDRLDPIVGGHPKKLFLMIGVNDLAAGVSPEEVAANIGKLLDRFAEESPWTKIYVQSILPVNGVDTKAKAKNHWKKGAEIIEANKLIEALCEGRKNVLYIDVYSALVDQKGMLDQRYTNDGLHLMGEGYLAWKEVIEKYVK
;
A
#
# COMPACT_ATOMS: atom_id res chain seq x y z
N MET A 1 1.09 33.24 -24.56
CA MET A 1 0.85 32.85 -23.14
C MET A 1 0.41 31.38 -22.97
N LYS A 2 -0.62 30.86 -23.68
CA LYS A 2 -1.08 29.47 -23.50
C LYS A 2 0.00 28.37 -23.78
N LYS A 3 0.88 28.56 -24.79
CA LYS A 3 1.95 27.61 -25.13
C LYS A 3 3.05 27.52 -24.04
N VAL A 4 3.39 28.63 -23.39
CA VAL A 4 4.40 28.69 -22.33
C VAL A 4 3.88 27.99 -21.05
N ILE A 5 2.60 28.13 -20.74
CA ILE A 5 1.96 27.47 -19.60
C ILE A 5 1.91 25.95 -19.79
N LEU A 6 1.66 25.49 -21.04
CA LEU A 6 1.68 24.04 -21.34
C LEU A 6 3.10 23.42 -21.22
N LEU A 7 4.13 24.16 -21.65
CA LEU A 7 5.53 23.70 -21.52
C LEU A 7 5.97 23.60 -20.04
N ALA A 8 5.60 24.61 -19.24
CA ALA A 8 5.92 24.63 -17.81
C ALA A 8 5.20 23.50 -17.06
N ALA A 9 3.93 23.20 -17.39
CA ALA A 9 3.19 22.11 -16.81
C ALA A 9 3.77 20.73 -17.20
N ALA A 10 4.18 20.55 -18.45
CA ALA A 10 4.82 19.34 -18.93
C ALA A 10 6.19 19.12 -18.28
N LEU A 11 6.99 20.16 -18.10
CA LEU A 11 8.29 20.10 -17.44
C LEU A 11 8.14 19.73 -15.96
N PHE A 12 7.13 20.27 -15.27
CA PHE A 12 6.88 19.96 -13.86
C PHE A 12 6.44 18.51 -13.66
N VAL A 13 5.63 17.94 -14.55
CA VAL A 13 5.22 16.53 -14.51
C VAL A 13 6.42 15.60 -14.75
N VAL A 14 7.31 15.94 -15.68
CA VAL A 14 8.52 15.17 -15.95
C VAL A 14 9.46 15.17 -14.75
N VAL A 15 9.72 16.32 -14.14
CA VAL A 15 10.58 16.45 -12.96
C VAL A 15 10.00 15.69 -11.76
N ALA A 16 8.68 15.74 -11.53
CA ALA A 16 8.04 15.01 -10.46
C ALA A 16 8.11 13.48 -10.68
N SER A 17 7.96 13.02 -11.92
CA SER A 17 8.11 11.59 -12.25
C SER A 17 9.56 11.10 -12.08
N PHE A 18 10.55 11.91 -12.42
CA PHE A 18 11.96 11.60 -12.16
C PHE A 18 12.26 11.50 -10.66
N ALA A 19 11.83 12.47 -9.86
CA ALA A 19 12.05 12.46 -8.42
C ALA A 19 11.41 11.24 -7.72
N GLN A 20 10.25 10.79 -8.18
CA GLN A 20 9.58 9.61 -7.64
C GLN A 20 10.29 8.31 -8.03
N ASN A 21 10.82 8.22 -9.24
CA ASN A 21 11.65 7.10 -9.67
C ASN A 21 12.96 7.03 -8.88
N GLU A 22 13.61 8.17 -8.64
CA GLU A 22 14.83 8.26 -7.83
C GLU A 22 14.58 7.80 -6.39
N TYR A 23 13.52 8.27 -5.73
CA TYR A 23 13.18 7.84 -4.38
C TYR A 23 12.90 6.35 -4.29
N ASN A 24 12.14 5.80 -5.24
CA ASN A 24 11.88 4.36 -5.31
C ASN A 24 13.18 3.56 -5.43
N TYR A 25 14.07 3.98 -6.34
CA TYR A 25 15.37 3.34 -6.54
C TYR A 25 16.23 3.40 -5.28
N GLN A 26 16.32 4.56 -4.61
CA GLN A 26 17.09 4.73 -3.38
C GLN A 26 16.57 3.83 -2.26
N LYS A 27 15.26 3.82 -2.01
CA LYS A 27 14.64 2.96 -0.99
C LYS A 27 14.81 1.48 -1.31
N ARG A 28 14.62 1.08 -2.58
CA ARG A 28 14.80 -0.30 -3.03
C ARG A 28 16.23 -0.76 -2.79
N SER A 29 17.23 0.02 -3.22
CA SER A 29 18.65 -0.31 -3.03
C SER A 29 19.02 -0.46 -1.55
N LEU A 30 18.44 0.36 -0.66
CA LEU A 30 18.61 0.20 0.77
C LEU A 30 17.96 -1.10 1.28
N PHE A 31 16.74 -1.40 0.84
CA PHE A 31 16.03 -2.61 1.28
C PHE A 31 16.71 -3.90 0.84
N GLU A 32 17.41 -3.88 -0.29
CA GLU A 32 18.27 -5.00 -0.74
C GLU A 32 19.45 -5.27 0.21
N GLN A 33 19.94 -4.24 0.92
CA GLN A 33 20.98 -4.38 1.94
C GLN A 33 20.45 -4.76 3.34
N LEU A 34 19.14 -4.67 3.54
CA LEU A 34 18.51 -4.91 4.86
C LEU A 34 17.81 -6.28 4.86
N PRO A 35 18.44 -7.32 5.43
CA PRO A 35 17.92 -8.67 5.34
C PRO A 35 16.58 -8.83 6.08
N ILE A 36 15.69 -9.61 5.48
CA ILE A 36 14.51 -10.16 6.15
C ILE A 36 14.87 -11.54 6.72
N ARG A 37 14.29 -11.88 7.85
CA ARG A 37 14.54 -13.14 8.58
C ARG A 37 13.25 -13.83 8.96
N GLY A 38 13.31 -15.13 9.24
CA GLY A 38 12.16 -15.97 9.53
C GLY A 38 11.30 -15.59 10.74
N ASN A 39 11.74 -14.70 11.61
CA ASN A 39 10.97 -14.16 12.73
C ASN A 39 10.45 -12.73 12.49
N ASP A 40 10.77 -12.14 11.34
CA ASP A 40 10.33 -10.79 11.01
C ASP A 40 8.86 -10.77 10.57
N ILE A 41 8.24 -9.61 10.80
CA ILE A 41 6.90 -9.24 10.37
C ILE A 41 7.06 -8.10 9.39
N VAL A 42 6.74 -8.34 8.12
CA VAL A 42 6.95 -7.35 7.05
C VAL A 42 5.67 -6.60 6.76
N PHE A 43 5.72 -5.28 6.77
CA PHE A 43 4.69 -4.40 6.23
C PHE A 43 5.10 -3.95 4.84
N LEU A 44 4.42 -4.44 3.81
CA LEU A 44 4.72 -4.23 2.39
C LEU A 44 3.64 -3.38 1.74
N GLY A 45 4.03 -2.32 1.02
CA GLY A 45 3.06 -1.44 0.38
C GLY A 45 3.68 -0.18 -0.22
N ASN A 46 2.85 0.85 -0.33
CA ASN A 46 3.19 2.14 -0.92
C ASN A 46 3.51 3.22 0.14
N SER A 47 3.24 4.52 -0.19
CA SER A 47 3.48 5.65 0.71
C SER A 47 2.71 5.57 2.03
N ILE A 48 1.52 5.00 2.04
CA ILE A 48 0.71 4.88 3.25
C ILE A 48 1.36 3.88 4.22
N THR A 49 1.99 2.83 3.70
CA THR A 49 2.80 1.90 4.49
C THR A 49 4.15 2.51 4.89
N ASP A 50 4.83 3.21 3.97
CA ASP A 50 6.12 3.88 4.18
C ASP A 50 6.05 4.92 5.31
N GLY A 51 4.95 5.67 5.40
CA GLY A 51 4.75 6.80 6.32
C GLY A 51 4.47 6.43 7.78
N CYS A 52 4.55 5.17 8.18
CA CYS A 52 4.32 4.74 9.56
C CYS A 52 5.55 4.11 10.20
N GLU A 53 5.85 4.48 11.41
CA GLU A 53 6.88 3.86 12.25
C GLU A 53 6.32 2.58 12.93
N TRP A 54 6.05 1.55 12.10
CA TRP A 54 5.36 0.33 12.52
C TRP A 54 6.01 -0.37 13.71
N ALA A 55 7.34 -0.41 13.76
CA ALA A 55 8.08 -1.05 14.84
C ALA A 55 7.84 -0.35 16.19
N GLU A 56 7.77 0.98 16.19
CA GLU A 56 7.48 1.79 17.36
C GLU A 56 6.00 1.70 17.72
N LEU A 57 5.10 1.83 16.73
CA LEU A 57 3.66 1.78 16.92
C LEU A 57 3.21 0.50 17.62
N PHE A 58 3.84 -0.65 17.31
CA PHE A 58 3.55 -1.95 17.93
C PHE A 58 4.55 -2.35 19.03
N ASN A 59 5.54 -1.50 19.34
CA ASN A 59 6.64 -1.83 20.26
C ASN A 59 7.26 -3.22 19.95
N ASN A 60 7.56 -3.47 18.67
CA ASN A 60 8.05 -4.76 18.19
C ASN A 60 9.19 -4.58 17.17
N ARG A 61 10.43 -4.84 17.60
CA ARG A 61 11.65 -4.71 16.77
C ARG A 61 11.72 -5.67 15.57
N HIS A 62 10.89 -6.71 15.55
CA HIS A 62 10.81 -7.65 14.43
C HIS A 62 9.96 -7.13 13.27
N ILE A 63 9.27 -6.03 13.45
CA ILE A 63 8.53 -5.40 12.35
C ILE A 63 9.51 -4.67 11.43
N LYS A 64 9.35 -4.90 10.13
CA LYS A 64 10.12 -4.31 9.06
C LYS A 64 9.20 -3.55 8.10
N ASN A 65 9.34 -2.24 8.05
CA ASN A 65 8.67 -1.43 7.05
C ASN A 65 9.34 -1.65 5.68
N ARG A 66 8.55 -2.06 4.70
CA ARG A 66 8.93 -2.22 3.29
C ARG A 66 7.96 -1.47 2.38
N GLY A 67 7.38 -0.38 2.89
CA GLY A 67 6.67 0.61 2.10
C GLY A 67 7.62 1.45 1.26
N ILE A 68 7.21 1.81 0.05
CA ILE A 68 7.89 2.81 -0.79
C ILE A 68 6.85 3.76 -1.37
N SER A 69 7.05 5.07 -1.16
CA SER A 69 6.14 6.09 -1.67
C SER A 69 5.99 6.00 -3.18
N GLY A 70 4.74 6.03 -3.66
CA GLY A 70 4.40 5.95 -5.08
C GLY A 70 4.35 4.53 -5.67
N ASP A 71 4.67 3.51 -4.89
CA ASP A 71 4.72 2.13 -5.39
C ASP A 71 3.36 1.64 -5.90
N ARG A 72 3.41 0.73 -6.88
CA ARG A 72 2.28 0.07 -7.53
C ARG A 72 2.40 -1.45 -7.42
N SER A 73 1.30 -2.15 -7.62
CA SER A 73 1.23 -3.60 -7.48
C SER A 73 2.23 -4.34 -8.38
N GLY A 74 2.39 -3.91 -9.64
CA GLY A 74 3.38 -4.47 -10.55
C GLY A 74 4.82 -4.25 -10.09
N TRP A 75 5.14 -3.08 -9.53
CA TRP A 75 6.49 -2.75 -9.06
C TRP A 75 6.89 -3.50 -7.78
N LEU A 76 5.91 -3.93 -6.98
CA LEU A 76 6.17 -4.81 -5.84
C LEU A 76 6.76 -6.15 -6.30
N LEU A 77 6.28 -6.69 -7.42
CA LEU A 77 6.80 -7.95 -7.97
C LEU A 77 8.29 -7.85 -8.32
N ASP A 78 8.74 -6.69 -8.81
CA ASP A 78 10.14 -6.43 -9.19
C ASP A 78 11.10 -6.34 -7.99
N ARG A 79 10.59 -6.18 -6.76
CA ARG A 79 11.39 -6.04 -5.53
C ARG A 79 11.06 -7.07 -4.45
N LEU A 80 10.40 -8.15 -4.83
CA LEU A 80 9.92 -9.15 -3.89
C LEU A 80 11.01 -10.11 -3.42
N ASP A 81 12.05 -10.35 -4.24
CA ASP A 81 13.11 -11.35 -4.00
C ASP A 81 13.73 -11.29 -2.59
N PRO A 82 14.20 -10.14 -2.07
CA PRO A 82 14.81 -10.09 -0.75
C PRO A 82 13.79 -10.30 0.38
N ILE A 83 12.50 -10.15 0.11
CA ILE A 83 11.42 -10.32 1.08
C ILE A 83 11.01 -11.79 1.15
N VAL A 84 10.68 -12.38 0.00
CA VAL A 84 10.26 -13.78 -0.08
C VAL A 84 11.40 -14.73 0.30
N GLY A 85 12.63 -14.46 -0.16
CA GLY A 85 13.83 -15.23 0.19
C GLY A 85 14.23 -15.13 1.66
N GLY A 86 13.76 -14.12 2.39
CA GLY A 86 13.94 -13.99 3.84
C GLY A 86 12.98 -14.83 4.68
N HIS A 87 11.97 -15.45 4.07
CA HIS A 87 10.95 -16.30 4.68
C HIS A 87 10.33 -15.68 5.95
N PRO A 88 9.75 -14.46 5.88
CA PRO A 88 9.23 -13.77 7.07
C PRO A 88 8.12 -14.58 7.75
N LYS A 89 7.99 -14.42 9.06
CA LYS A 89 6.92 -15.06 9.83
C LYS A 89 5.53 -14.59 9.37
N LYS A 90 5.41 -13.29 9.10
CA LYS A 90 4.16 -12.64 8.69
C LYS A 90 4.43 -11.59 7.62
N LEU A 91 3.50 -11.44 6.70
CA LEU A 91 3.45 -10.35 5.72
C LEU A 91 2.11 -9.62 5.83
N PHE A 92 2.14 -8.31 6.03
CA PHE A 92 1.00 -7.40 5.91
C PHE A 92 1.14 -6.63 4.60
N LEU A 93 0.25 -6.88 3.66
CA LEU A 93 0.28 -6.30 2.31
C LEU A 93 -0.86 -5.30 2.14
N MET A 94 -0.56 -4.07 1.70
CA MET A 94 -1.55 -3.10 1.24
C MET A 94 -1.01 -2.31 0.07
N ILE A 95 -1.65 -2.47 -1.10
CA ILE A 95 -1.22 -1.85 -2.37
C ILE A 95 -2.42 -1.69 -3.31
N GLY A 96 -2.36 -0.76 -4.26
CA GLY A 96 -3.31 -0.63 -5.36
C GLY A 96 -3.82 0.79 -5.60
N VAL A 97 -3.84 1.67 -4.60
CA VAL A 97 -4.39 3.02 -4.78
C VAL A 97 -3.66 3.83 -5.86
N ASN A 98 -2.33 3.67 -5.98
CA ASN A 98 -1.53 4.34 -7.02
C ASN A 98 -1.75 3.73 -8.41
N ASP A 99 -2.01 2.44 -8.47
CA ASP A 99 -2.41 1.72 -9.68
C ASP A 99 -3.69 2.30 -10.25
N LEU A 100 -4.75 2.33 -9.43
CA LEU A 100 -6.06 2.87 -9.79
C LEU A 100 -5.97 4.35 -10.20
N ALA A 101 -5.19 5.16 -9.47
CA ALA A 101 -4.96 6.57 -9.81
C ALA A 101 -4.23 6.75 -11.15
N ALA A 102 -3.43 5.77 -11.55
CA ALA A 102 -2.75 5.74 -12.85
C ALA A 102 -3.58 5.13 -13.98
N GLY A 103 -4.81 4.67 -13.68
CA GLY A 103 -5.72 4.09 -14.69
C GLY A 103 -5.56 2.58 -14.88
N VAL A 104 -4.81 1.90 -14.02
CA VAL A 104 -4.78 0.42 -13.97
C VAL A 104 -6.12 -0.07 -13.43
N SER A 105 -6.66 -1.14 -14.02
CA SER A 105 -7.98 -1.66 -13.62
C SER A 105 -7.95 -2.39 -12.28
N PRO A 106 -9.08 -2.49 -11.57
CA PRO A 106 -9.22 -3.29 -10.36
C PRO A 106 -8.79 -4.75 -10.55
N GLU A 107 -9.12 -5.35 -11.70
CA GLU A 107 -8.78 -6.72 -12.06
C GLU A 107 -7.26 -6.91 -12.19
N GLU A 108 -6.58 -5.96 -12.81
CA GLU A 108 -5.13 -6.02 -12.96
C GLU A 108 -4.42 -5.86 -11.62
N VAL A 109 -4.90 -4.98 -10.73
CA VAL A 109 -4.42 -4.86 -9.36
C VAL A 109 -4.56 -6.19 -8.61
N ALA A 110 -5.75 -6.81 -8.66
CA ALA A 110 -5.99 -8.10 -8.04
C ALA A 110 -5.10 -9.21 -8.65
N ALA A 111 -4.93 -9.23 -9.97
CA ALA A 111 -4.06 -10.18 -10.66
C ALA A 111 -2.59 -10.05 -10.22
N ASN A 112 -2.08 -8.83 -10.06
CA ASN A 112 -0.71 -8.61 -9.57
C ASN A 112 -0.53 -9.05 -8.12
N ILE A 113 -1.53 -8.80 -7.25
CA ILE A 113 -1.55 -9.33 -5.87
C ILE A 113 -1.58 -10.86 -5.93
N GLY A 114 -2.36 -11.48 -6.82
CA GLY A 114 -2.40 -12.92 -7.04
C GLY A 114 -1.03 -13.50 -7.33
N LYS A 115 -0.28 -12.93 -8.28
CA LYS A 115 1.09 -13.34 -8.61
C LYS A 115 2.03 -13.26 -7.39
N LEU A 116 1.88 -12.22 -6.56
CA LEU A 116 2.66 -12.07 -5.33
C LEU A 116 2.34 -13.20 -4.35
N LEU A 117 1.05 -13.51 -4.15
CA LEU A 117 0.62 -14.59 -3.28
C LEU A 117 1.10 -15.96 -3.77
N ASP A 118 1.08 -16.19 -5.10
CA ASP A 118 1.57 -17.42 -5.71
C ASP A 118 3.08 -17.60 -5.48
N ARG A 119 3.88 -16.53 -5.62
CA ARG A 119 5.31 -16.57 -5.28
C ARG A 119 5.56 -16.92 -3.81
N PHE A 120 4.79 -16.37 -2.87
CA PHE A 120 4.91 -16.74 -1.46
C PHE A 120 4.49 -18.19 -1.22
N ALA A 121 3.45 -18.67 -1.89
CA ALA A 121 3.02 -20.07 -1.76
C ALA A 121 4.10 -21.07 -2.22
N GLU A 122 4.87 -20.71 -3.25
CA GLU A 122 5.95 -21.52 -3.80
C GLU A 122 7.26 -21.39 -3.00
N GLU A 123 7.69 -20.16 -2.72
CA GLU A 123 9.03 -19.88 -2.21
C GLU A 123 9.07 -19.71 -0.68
N SER A 124 7.95 -19.35 -0.02
CA SER A 124 7.85 -19.14 1.43
C SER A 124 6.51 -19.62 2.01
N PRO A 125 6.17 -20.92 1.87
CA PRO A 125 4.84 -21.48 2.15
C PRO A 125 4.40 -21.41 3.62
N TRP A 126 5.30 -21.09 4.53
CA TRP A 126 5.01 -20.94 5.97
C TRP A 126 4.72 -19.50 6.40
N THR A 127 4.97 -18.53 5.53
CA THR A 127 4.62 -17.13 5.79
C THR A 127 3.12 -16.98 5.90
N LYS A 128 2.64 -16.38 7.01
CA LYS A 128 1.24 -15.98 7.13
C LYS A 128 1.05 -14.62 6.46
N ILE A 129 0.15 -14.54 5.50
CA ILE A 129 -0.08 -13.33 4.71
C ILE A 129 -1.42 -12.72 5.09
N TYR A 130 -1.40 -11.45 5.44
CA TYR A 130 -2.54 -10.61 5.72
C TYR A 130 -2.66 -9.56 4.62
N VAL A 131 -3.56 -9.82 3.66
CA VAL A 131 -3.86 -8.87 2.59
C VAL A 131 -4.89 -7.89 3.11
N GLN A 132 -4.53 -6.62 3.14
CA GLN A 132 -5.37 -5.57 3.69
C GLN A 132 -6.10 -4.84 2.56
N SER A 133 -7.32 -4.40 2.81
CA SER A 133 -8.08 -3.57 1.87
C SER A 133 -7.29 -2.31 1.49
N ILE A 134 -7.41 -1.88 0.25
CA ILE A 134 -7.03 -0.53 -0.18
C ILE A 134 -7.91 0.46 0.60
N LEU A 135 -7.29 1.49 1.18
CA LEU A 135 -7.98 2.45 2.04
C LEU A 135 -8.89 3.39 1.23
N PRO A 136 -9.91 3.97 1.88
CA PRO A 136 -10.76 4.98 1.24
C PRO A 136 -9.95 6.24 0.89
N VAL A 137 -10.53 7.08 0.04
CA VAL A 137 -9.98 8.38 -0.33
C VAL A 137 -11.04 9.47 -0.13
N ASN A 138 -10.60 10.74 0.03
CA ASN A 138 -11.49 11.88 0.21
C ASN A 138 -11.04 13.07 -0.62
N GLY A 139 -11.81 13.43 -1.63
CA GLY A 139 -11.51 14.56 -2.52
C GLY A 139 -12.32 15.83 -2.25
N VAL A 140 -13.27 15.78 -1.31
CA VAL A 140 -14.23 16.87 -1.13
C VAL A 140 -13.77 17.88 -0.08
N ASP A 141 -13.27 17.39 1.04
CA ASP A 141 -13.09 18.19 2.25
C ASP A 141 -11.62 18.40 2.65
N THR A 142 -10.67 18.18 1.73
CA THR A 142 -9.24 18.25 2.03
C THR A 142 -8.55 19.41 1.30
N LYS A 143 -7.54 19.98 1.96
CA LYS A 143 -6.78 21.15 1.42
C LYS A 143 -5.79 20.75 0.33
N ALA A 144 -5.41 19.50 0.26
CA ALA A 144 -4.42 19.03 -0.69
C ALA A 144 -5.06 18.31 -1.88
N LYS A 145 -4.35 18.28 -2.98
CA LYS A 145 -4.92 17.93 -4.29
C LYS A 145 -4.24 16.68 -4.86
N ALA A 146 -4.42 15.54 -4.24
CA ALA A 146 -4.01 14.25 -4.83
C ALA A 146 -4.95 13.89 -6.00
N LYS A 147 -4.83 14.66 -7.07
CA LYS A 147 -5.80 14.92 -8.14
C LYS A 147 -6.47 13.71 -8.79
N ASN A 148 -5.80 12.56 -8.86
CA ASN A 148 -6.34 11.38 -9.52
C ASN A 148 -6.87 10.33 -8.54
N HIS A 149 -6.37 10.29 -7.31
CA HIS A 149 -6.76 9.32 -6.30
C HIS A 149 -8.20 9.50 -5.82
N TRP A 150 -8.64 10.74 -5.62
CA TRP A 150 -9.96 11.04 -5.04
C TRP A 150 -11.15 10.54 -5.85
N LYS A 151 -10.97 10.38 -7.16
CA LYS A 151 -12.03 9.94 -8.06
C LYS A 151 -12.18 8.41 -8.08
N LYS A 152 -11.36 7.71 -7.28
CA LYS A 152 -11.19 6.26 -7.36
C LYS A 152 -11.97 5.47 -6.29
N GLY A 153 -12.92 6.13 -5.61
CA GLY A 153 -13.72 5.45 -4.57
C GLY A 153 -14.45 4.20 -5.06
N ALA A 154 -15.06 4.25 -6.24
CA ALA A 154 -15.77 3.10 -6.81
C ALA A 154 -14.79 1.98 -7.22
N GLU A 155 -13.69 2.32 -7.88
CA GLU A 155 -12.66 1.38 -8.29
C GLU A 155 -11.95 0.74 -7.08
N ILE A 156 -11.77 1.49 -5.97
CA ILE A 156 -11.24 0.96 -4.71
C ILE A 156 -12.18 -0.12 -4.14
N ILE A 157 -13.48 0.16 -4.09
CA ILE A 157 -14.48 -0.80 -3.59
C ILE A 157 -14.47 -2.06 -4.45
N GLU A 158 -14.41 -1.92 -5.77
CA GLU A 158 -14.35 -3.06 -6.70
C GLU A 158 -13.06 -3.86 -6.53
N ALA A 159 -11.90 -3.18 -6.48
CA ALA A 159 -10.62 -3.83 -6.22
C ALA A 159 -10.62 -4.61 -4.89
N ASN A 160 -11.16 -4.02 -3.83
CA ASN A 160 -11.24 -4.67 -2.52
C ASN A 160 -12.08 -5.96 -2.56
N LYS A 161 -13.21 -5.98 -3.27
CA LYS A 161 -14.00 -7.21 -3.47
C LYS A 161 -13.22 -8.29 -4.21
N LEU A 162 -12.52 -7.91 -5.29
CA LEU A 162 -11.70 -8.84 -6.06
C LEU A 162 -10.53 -9.40 -5.24
N ILE A 163 -9.89 -8.55 -4.42
CA ILE A 163 -8.79 -8.93 -3.53
C ILE A 163 -9.30 -9.86 -2.42
N GLU A 164 -10.46 -9.57 -1.83
CA GLU A 164 -11.08 -10.44 -0.84
C GLU A 164 -11.37 -11.83 -1.41
N ALA A 165 -12.06 -11.90 -2.57
CA ALA A 165 -12.34 -13.15 -3.26
C ALA A 165 -11.07 -13.92 -3.64
N LEU A 166 -9.99 -13.20 -4.04
CA LEU A 166 -8.70 -13.80 -4.34
C LEU A 166 -8.06 -14.50 -3.13
N CYS A 167 -8.33 -14.02 -1.92
CA CYS A 167 -7.78 -14.60 -0.69
C CYS A 167 -8.51 -15.86 -0.24
N GLU A 168 -9.76 -16.07 -0.69
CA GLU A 168 -10.57 -17.21 -0.31
C GLU A 168 -9.90 -18.55 -0.71
N GLY A 169 -9.94 -19.51 0.21
CA GLY A 169 -9.39 -20.86 -0.01
C GLY A 169 -7.86 -20.94 -0.09
N ARG A 170 -7.13 -19.84 -0.06
CA ARG A 170 -5.65 -19.84 -0.06
C ARG A 170 -5.11 -20.17 1.34
N LYS A 171 -4.21 -21.16 1.39
CA LYS A 171 -3.55 -21.53 2.64
C LYS A 171 -2.68 -20.38 3.15
N ASN A 172 -2.77 -20.11 4.46
CA ASN A 172 -1.98 -19.06 5.14
C ASN A 172 -2.23 -17.62 4.66
N VAL A 173 -3.30 -17.37 3.89
CA VAL A 173 -3.71 -16.03 3.44
C VAL A 173 -5.02 -15.66 4.10
N LEU A 174 -5.10 -14.43 4.63
CA LEU A 174 -6.30 -13.84 5.21
C LEU A 174 -6.48 -12.42 4.69
N TYR A 175 -7.69 -12.10 4.23
CA TYR A 175 -8.08 -10.72 3.95
C TYR A 175 -8.46 -10.00 5.24
N ILE A 176 -8.06 -8.72 5.37
CA ILE A 176 -8.42 -7.85 6.50
C ILE A 176 -9.05 -6.57 5.95
N ASP A 177 -10.29 -6.32 6.31
CA ASP A 177 -10.97 -5.07 6.00
C ASP A 177 -10.53 -3.96 6.96
N VAL A 178 -9.56 -3.15 6.51
CA VAL A 178 -9.14 -1.91 7.18
C VAL A 178 -9.96 -0.71 6.67
N TYR A 179 -10.50 -0.81 5.43
CA TYR A 179 -11.28 0.24 4.78
C TYR A 179 -12.43 0.71 5.67
N SER A 180 -13.23 -0.23 6.19
CA SER A 180 -14.42 0.07 6.97
C SER A 180 -14.14 0.83 8.28
N ALA A 181 -12.96 0.70 8.84
CA ALA A 181 -12.56 1.42 10.05
C ALA A 181 -12.19 2.90 9.80
N LEU A 182 -11.97 3.27 8.54
CA LEU A 182 -11.46 4.59 8.17
C LEU A 182 -12.45 5.44 7.38
N VAL A 183 -13.63 4.91 7.05
CA VAL A 183 -14.66 5.67 6.32
C VAL A 183 -15.52 6.51 7.23
N ASP A 184 -15.95 7.66 6.72
CA ASP A 184 -17.02 8.48 7.27
C ASP A 184 -18.41 7.95 6.85
N GLN A 185 -19.46 8.65 7.29
CA GLN A 185 -20.86 8.31 6.93
C GLN A 185 -21.17 8.44 5.43
N LYS A 186 -20.30 9.10 4.65
CA LYS A 186 -20.42 9.25 3.20
C LYS A 186 -19.62 8.20 2.43
N GLY A 187 -18.94 7.28 3.10
CA GLY A 187 -18.08 6.25 2.50
C GLY A 187 -16.74 6.80 2.00
N MET A 188 -16.30 7.96 2.48
CA MET A 188 -15.02 8.57 2.15
C MET A 188 -14.05 8.45 3.32
N LEU A 189 -12.74 8.59 3.07
CA LEU A 189 -11.75 8.68 4.14
C LEU A 189 -12.11 9.81 5.12
N ASP A 190 -12.31 9.46 6.38
CA ASP A 190 -12.71 10.42 7.41
C ASP A 190 -11.63 11.51 7.57
N GLN A 191 -12.05 12.78 7.56
CA GLN A 191 -11.17 13.93 7.70
C GLN A 191 -10.32 13.95 8.97
N ARG A 192 -10.78 13.29 10.03
CA ARG A 192 -10.00 13.12 11.27
C ARG A 192 -8.69 12.36 11.03
N TYR A 193 -8.67 11.51 10.00
CA TYR A 193 -7.57 10.60 9.70
C TYR A 193 -6.63 11.10 8.61
N THR A 194 -6.97 12.19 7.91
CA THR A 194 -6.19 12.68 6.76
C THR A 194 -6.20 14.19 6.65
N ASN A 195 -5.14 14.76 6.09
CA ASN A 195 -5.06 16.18 5.74
C ASN A 195 -5.07 16.43 4.23
N ASP A 196 -4.81 15.39 3.43
CA ASP A 196 -4.71 15.47 1.96
C ASP A 196 -5.71 14.57 1.23
N GLY A 197 -6.51 13.79 1.98
CA GLY A 197 -7.53 12.88 1.44
C GLY A 197 -7.01 11.55 0.93
N LEU A 198 -5.73 11.23 1.18
CA LEU A 198 -5.06 9.99 0.75
C LEU A 198 -4.21 9.40 1.86
N HIS A 199 -3.26 10.19 2.40
CA HIS A 199 -2.33 9.75 3.43
C HIS A 199 -2.94 9.89 4.81
N LEU A 200 -2.53 9.02 5.73
CA LEU A 200 -3.03 9.04 7.09
C LEU A 200 -2.21 9.97 7.99
N MET A 201 -2.90 10.61 8.92
CA MET A 201 -2.33 11.23 10.11
C MET A 201 -2.29 10.22 11.27
N GLY A 202 -1.73 10.60 12.42
CA GLY A 202 -1.55 9.72 13.58
C GLY A 202 -2.81 8.99 14.02
N GLU A 203 -3.94 9.68 14.13
CA GLU A 203 -5.25 9.09 14.46
C GLU A 203 -5.67 7.98 13.47
N GLY A 204 -5.39 8.16 12.18
CA GLY A 204 -5.68 7.15 11.17
C GLY A 204 -4.80 5.89 11.33
N TYR A 205 -3.53 6.05 11.68
CA TYR A 205 -2.66 4.92 11.98
C TYR A 205 -3.06 4.21 13.28
N LEU A 206 -3.55 4.91 14.28
CA LEU A 206 -4.10 4.29 15.49
C LEU A 206 -5.35 3.48 15.18
N ALA A 207 -6.29 4.02 14.39
CA ALA A 207 -7.48 3.28 13.95
C ALA A 207 -7.09 2.03 13.13
N TRP A 208 -6.11 2.14 12.23
CA TRP A 208 -5.58 0.97 11.49
C TRP A 208 -4.96 -0.06 12.44
N LYS A 209 -4.15 0.38 13.41
CA LYS A 209 -3.56 -0.50 14.42
C LYS A 209 -4.61 -1.33 15.14
N GLU A 210 -5.71 -0.72 15.59
CA GLU A 210 -6.79 -1.42 16.30
C GLU A 210 -7.34 -2.60 15.50
N VAL A 211 -7.51 -2.45 14.18
CA VAL A 211 -8.00 -3.51 13.30
C VAL A 211 -7.02 -4.68 13.22
N ILE A 212 -5.71 -4.39 13.10
CA ILE A 212 -4.72 -5.43 12.78
C ILE A 212 -3.95 -5.96 13.98
N GLU A 213 -4.05 -5.35 15.17
CA GLU A 213 -3.22 -5.67 16.35
C GLU A 213 -3.25 -7.15 16.73
N LYS A 214 -4.41 -7.78 16.69
CA LYS A 214 -4.58 -9.21 17.00
C LYS A 214 -3.82 -10.16 16.06
N TYR A 215 -3.47 -9.68 14.87
CA TYR A 215 -2.72 -10.45 13.87
C TYR A 215 -1.22 -10.18 13.94
N VAL A 216 -0.80 -9.04 14.50
CA VAL A 216 0.61 -8.65 14.66
C VAL A 216 1.26 -9.40 15.84
N LYS A 217 0.52 -9.62 16.90
CA LYS A 217 0.95 -10.37 18.12
C LYS A 217 1.35 -11.83 17.86
#